data_67243c4940754b36f85fba8bd97d107e
#
_entry.id   67243c4940754b36f85fba8bd97d107e
#
_cell.length_a   1.000
_cell.length_b   1.000
_cell.length_c   1.000
_cell.angle_alpha   90.00
_cell.angle_beta   90.00
_cell.angle_gamma   90.00
#
_symmetry.space_group_name_H-M   'P 1'
#
loop_
_entity.id
_entity.type
_entity.pdbx_description
1 polymer ?
#
loop_
_entity_poly.entity_id
_entity_poly.type
_entity_poly.pdbx_seq_one_letter_code
_entity_poly.pdbx_strand_id
1 'polypeptide(L)'
;MNTLFFTMRTSILTTIMVLCCFGSQAQVRYTLRDAIDRGLIKLNITGNGGFTGKVATMQTENLTNQYFDIAIDCGQKIQCSDSAAQNLVITQTEFVRMTPKRIITTAVFAMCINAGKASPSNKVGFRLGQMAQGALLKLTRFIEKNKYQNTHAQNAVWSITDNKDIATIGNNFDDDYQMVNALRGFVAKEKHIVNYPKSRPKIRTLKQVEGSLDVFLTNRALVEVVLVDFENKVVKQYLRQQKEPGILRINYAVRNVDFKAGIYYVVVRASGNEVKREYVHLE
;
A
#
# COMPACT_ATOMS: atom_id res chain seq x y z
N MET A 1 47.26 33.80 45.61
CA MET A 1 47.11 33.50 44.13
C MET A 1 46.10 32.36 43.91
N ASN A 2 45.01 32.26 44.70
CA ASN A 2 44.02 31.17 44.62
C ASN A 2 42.58 31.60 44.51
N THR A 3 42.25 32.85 44.25
CA THR A 3 40.90 33.37 44.18
C THR A 3 40.37 33.59 42.74
N LEU A 4 41.26 33.60 41.74
CA LEU A 4 40.84 33.80 40.34
C LEU A 4 40.34 32.53 39.62
N PHE A 5 40.69 31.32 40.10
CA PHE A 5 40.29 30.07 39.46
C PHE A 5 38.89 29.59 39.85
N PHE A 6 38.30 30.13 40.90
CA PHE A 6 36.99 29.69 41.37
C PHE A 6 35.81 30.38 40.63
N THR A 7 36.01 31.60 40.16
CA THR A 7 34.97 32.37 39.46
C THR A 7 34.78 31.94 38.01
N MET A 8 35.81 31.39 37.37
CA MET A 8 35.68 30.93 35.96
C MET A 8 34.93 29.59 35.81
N ARG A 9 34.97 28.71 36.80
CA ARG A 9 34.25 27.42 36.75
C ARG A 9 32.73 27.55 36.93
N THR A 10 32.28 28.50 37.73
CA THR A 10 30.88 28.74 37.97
C THR A 10 30.16 29.39 36.76
N SER A 11 30.84 30.28 36.03
CA SER A 11 30.28 30.92 34.83
C SER A 11 30.06 29.95 33.64
N ILE A 12 30.95 28.96 33.47
CA ILE A 12 30.84 27.94 32.41
C ILE A 12 29.68 26.99 32.71
N LEU A 13 29.47 26.59 33.96
CA LEU A 13 28.37 25.70 34.36
C LEU A 13 27.00 26.37 34.13
N THR A 14 26.88 27.67 34.45
CA THR A 14 25.64 28.43 34.26
C THR A 14 25.31 28.62 32.79
N THR A 15 26.30 28.82 31.94
CA THR A 15 26.10 28.97 30.49
C THR A 15 25.65 27.65 29.83
N ILE A 16 26.18 26.51 30.25
CA ILE A 16 25.79 25.19 29.76
C ILE A 16 24.36 24.86 30.22
N MET A 17 23.94 25.23 31.42
CA MET A 17 22.58 24.95 31.93
C MET A 17 21.52 25.79 31.23
N VAL A 18 21.84 26.99 30.75
CA VAL A 18 20.91 27.84 29.96
C VAL A 18 20.74 27.33 28.51
N LEU A 19 21.78 26.73 27.93
CA LEU A 19 21.67 26.15 26.56
C LEU A 19 20.80 24.86 26.51
N CYS A 20 20.67 24.13 27.61
CA CYS A 20 19.82 22.93 27.68
C CYS A 20 18.33 23.24 27.81
N CYS A 21 17.94 24.48 28.04
CA CYS A 21 16.53 24.91 28.15
C CYS A 21 15.86 25.33 26.83
N PHE A 22 16.57 25.26 25.71
CA PHE A 22 15.90 25.28 24.40
C PHE A 22 15.21 23.93 24.18
N GLY A 23 14.17 23.69 24.97
CA GLY A 23 13.33 22.51 24.89
C GLY A 23 12.85 22.33 23.46
N SER A 24 13.05 21.15 22.93
CA SER A 24 12.36 20.69 21.75
C SER A 24 10.86 20.96 21.98
N GLN A 25 10.31 21.98 21.34
CA GLN A 25 8.86 22.19 21.36
C GLN A 25 8.26 20.93 20.76
N ALA A 26 7.62 20.12 21.61
CA ALA A 26 6.88 18.95 21.15
C ALA A 26 5.90 19.45 20.08
N GLN A 27 6.11 19.00 18.88
CA GLN A 27 5.28 19.40 17.75
C GLN A 27 3.83 18.97 18.03
N VAL A 28 2.94 19.94 18.15
CA VAL A 28 1.53 19.66 18.45
C VAL A 28 0.90 18.98 17.25
N ARG A 29 0.32 17.79 17.49
CA ARG A 29 -0.40 17.02 16.50
C ARG A 29 -1.85 16.87 16.92
N TYR A 30 -2.76 17.10 15.98
CA TYR A 30 -4.19 16.91 16.15
C TYR A 30 -4.69 15.79 15.23
N THR A 31 -5.77 15.12 15.61
CA THR A 31 -6.55 14.37 14.64
C THR A 31 -7.28 15.35 13.72
N LEU A 32 -7.68 14.89 12.54
CA LEU A 32 -8.46 15.74 11.63
C LEU A 32 -9.74 16.26 12.29
N ARG A 33 -10.42 15.41 13.08
CA ARG A 33 -11.62 15.77 13.83
C ARG A 33 -11.35 16.84 14.88
N ASP A 34 -10.32 16.63 15.73
CA ASP A 34 -10.00 17.60 16.79
C ASP A 34 -9.63 18.97 16.21
N ALA A 35 -8.91 18.99 15.07
CA ALA A 35 -8.55 20.25 14.42
C ALA A 35 -9.78 21.01 13.90
N ILE A 36 -10.78 20.31 13.39
CA ILE A 36 -12.06 20.90 12.95
C ILE A 36 -12.85 21.41 14.15
N ASP A 37 -13.05 20.56 15.17
CA ASP A 37 -13.89 20.87 16.34
C ASP A 37 -13.32 22.05 17.15
N ARG A 38 -12.00 22.26 17.10
CA ARG A 38 -11.31 23.43 17.70
C ARG A 38 -11.29 24.66 16.79
N GLY A 39 -11.83 24.57 15.56
CA GLY A 39 -11.80 25.69 14.63
C GLY A 39 -10.40 26.04 14.10
N LEU A 40 -9.44 25.12 14.17
CA LEU A 40 -8.06 25.35 13.69
C LEU A 40 -7.95 25.28 12.18
N ILE A 41 -8.82 24.48 11.56
CA ILE A 41 -8.82 24.24 10.11
C ILE A 41 -10.21 24.37 9.50
N LYS A 42 -10.23 24.68 8.20
CA LYS A 42 -11.37 24.47 7.31
C LYS A 42 -11.04 23.34 6.35
N LEU A 43 -11.99 22.41 6.18
CA LEU A 43 -11.80 21.21 5.35
C LEU A 43 -12.79 21.23 4.20
N ASN A 44 -12.28 20.98 2.99
CA ASN A 44 -13.07 20.66 1.81
C ASN A 44 -12.59 19.31 1.25
N ILE A 45 -13.51 18.38 0.94
CA ILE A 45 -13.18 17.04 0.45
C ILE A 45 -13.91 16.83 -0.87
N THR A 46 -13.17 16.41 -1.89
CA THR A 46 -13.70 16.11 -3.23
C THR A 46 -13.26 14.74 -3.69
N GLY A 47 -14.13 14.07 -4.46
CA GLY A 47 -13.80 12.81 -5.10
C GLY A 47 -12.88 12.98 -6.29
N ASN A 48 -12.02 11.99 -6.52
CA ASN A 48 -11.19 11.88 -7.72
C ASN A 48 -11.75 10.86 -8.74
N GLY A 49 -12.91 10.25 -8.41
CA GLY A 49 -13.45 9.09 -9.14
C GLY A 49 -12.79 7.77 -8.72
N GLY A 50 -13.38 6.66 -9.18
CA GLY A 50 -12.90 5.33 -8.84
C GLY A 50 -13.42 4.80 -7.50
N PHE A 51 -12.94 3.61 -7.10
CA PHE A 51 -13.43 2.91 -5.91
C PHE A 51 -12.30 2.42 -4.97
N THR A 52 -11.03 2.55 -5.37
CA THR A 52 -9.83 2.23 -4.56
C THR A 52 -8.65 3.07 -5.00
N GLY A 53 -7.64 3.20 -4.14
CA GLY A 53 -6.47 4.04 -4.37
C GLY A 53 -6.66 5.46 -3.84
N LYS A 54 -6.06 6.46 -4.48
CA LYS A 54 -6.20 7.89 -4.09
C LYS A 54 -7.47 8.50 -4.69
N VAL A 55 -8.61 8.02 -4.22
CA VAL A 55 -9.94 8.34 -4.76
C VAL A 55 -10.60 9.59 -4.15
N ALA A 56 -9.94 10.25 -3.21
CA ALA A 56 -10.39 11.53 -2.67
C ALA A 56 -9.22 12.50 -2.46
N THR A 57 -9.52 13.79 -2.55
CA THR A 57 -8.60 14.90 -2.27
C THR A 57 -9.17 15.74 -1.15
N MET A 58 -8.34 16.03 -0.16
CA MET A 58 -8.63 16.92 0.96
C MET A 58 -7.88 18.24 0.80
N GLN A 59 -8.59 19.35 0.77
CA GLN A 59 -8.05 20.68 0.87
C GLN A 59 -8.26 21.16 2.31
N THR A 60 -7.16 21.33 3.03
CA THR A 60 -7.16 21.71 4.43
C THR A 60 -6.53 23.10 4.57
N GLU A 61 -7.31 24.07 4.98
CA GLU A 61 -6.89 25.44 5.23
C GLU A 61 -6.56 25.61 6.71
N ASN A 62 -5.35 26.08 7.04
CA ASN A 62 -4.98 26.46 8.39
C ASN A 62 -5.52 27.86 8.72
N LEU A 63 -6.46 27.95 9.64
CA LEU A 63 -7.08 29.23 10.05
C LEU A 63 -6.25 29.99 11.09
N THR A 64 -5.16 29.41 11.60
CA THR A 64 -4.32 29.97 12.64
C THR A 64 -3.03 30.60 12.10
N ASN A 65 -2.30 31.27 13.00
CA ASN A 65 -0.95 31.78 12.72
C ASN A 65 0.15 30.80 13.20
N GLN A 66 -0.21 29.53 13.52
CA GLN A 66 0.70 28.53 14.10
C GLN A 66 0.96 27.39 13.13
N TYR A 67 2.14 26.78 13.24
CA TYR A 67 2.44 25.49 12.63
C TYR A 67 1.98 24.36 13.55
N PHE A 68 1.34 23.36 12.97
CA PHE A 68 0.98 22.11 13.66
C PHE A 68 0.84 20.99 12.64
N ASP A 69 0.77 19.77 13.11
CA ASP A 69 0.51 18.61 12.27
C ASP A 69 -0.93 18.13 12.46
N ILE A 70 -1.53 17.63 11.41
CA ILE A 70 -2.76 16.86 11.50
C ILE A 70 -2.52 15.42 11.03
N ALA A 71 -3.22 14.50 11.68
CA ALA A 71 -3.32 13.11 11.24
C ALA A 71 -4.68 12.91 10.56
N ILE A 72 -4.66 12.47 9.32
CA ILE A 72 -5.81 11.95 8.59
C ILE A 72 -5.80 10.45 8.80
N ASP A 73 -6.55 9.97 9.78
CA ASP A 73 -6.41 8.62 10.30
C ASP A 73 -7.02 7.55 9.37
N CYS A 74 -6.31 6.44 9.24
CA CYS A 74 -6.86 5.20 8.70
C CYS A 74 -8.12 4.79 9.47
N GLY A 75 -9.18 4.43 8.75
CA GLY A 75 -10.51 4.14 9.32
C GLY A 75 -11.44 5.35 9.40
N GLN A 76 -10.99 6.56 9.12
CA GLN A 76 -11.86 7.73 9.03
C GLN A 76 -12.84 7.56 7.85
N LYS A 77 -14.14 7.60 8.10
CA LYS A 77 -15.16 7.61 7.05
C LYS A 77 -15.37 9.00 6.50
N ILE A 78 -15.63 9.09 5.20
CA ILE A 78 -16.11 10.31 4.53
C ILE A 78 -17.41 9.99 3.80
N GLN A 79 -18.39 10.85 3.99
CA GLN A 79 -19.75 10.67 3.48
C GLN A 79 -19.91 11.46 2.19
N CYS A 80 -20.36 10.80 1.13
CA CYS A 80 -20.67 11.45 -0.13
C CYS A 80 -21.87 12.39 0.02
N SER A 81 -21.81 13.57 -0.60
CA SER A 81 -22.94 14.51 -0.65
C SER A 81 -24.04 14.04 -1.61
N ASP A 82 -23.70 13.19 -2.60
CA ASP A 82 -24.65 12.49 -3.44
C ASP A 82 -25.09 11.20 -2.74
N SER A 83 -26.36 11.12 -2.38
CA SER A 83 -26.96 9.96 -1.70
C SER A 83 -27.00 8.70 -2.56
N ALA A 84 -26.93 8.81 -3.88
CA ALA A 84 -26.87 7.69 -4.82
C ALA A 84 -25.46 7.09 -4.93
N ALA A 85 -24.44 7.82 -4.51
CA ALA A 85 -23.05 7.38 -4.55
C ALA A 85 -22.59 6.77 -3.21
N GLN A 86 -21.52 5.99 -3.28
CA GLN A 86 -20.92 5.32 -2.13
C GLN A 86 -20.20 6.31 -1.21
N ASN A 87 -20.25 6.06 0.08
CA ASN A 87 -19.34 6.65 1.04
C ASN A 87 -17.96 5.97 0.92
N LEU A 88 -16.94 6.58 1.51
CA LEU A 88 -15.59 6.04 1.53
C LEU A 88 -15.08 5.85 2.97
N VAL A 89 -14.11 4.95 3.11
CA VAL A 89 -13.30 4.81 4.33
C VAL A 89 -11.83 4.98 3.97
N ILE A 90 -11.11 5.80 4.71
CA ILE A 90 -9.67 6.03 4.52
C ILE A 90 -8.91 4.77 4.92
N THR A 91 -7.98 4.33 4.07
CA THR A 91 -7.25 3.06 4.23
C THR A 91 -5.76 3.23 4.49
N GLN A 92 -5.30 4.46 4.59
CA GLN A 92 -3.91 4.80 4.95
C GLN A 92 -3.91 6.12 5.72
N THR A 93 -3.16 6.14 6.82
CA THR A 93 -2.93 7.37 7.60
C THR A 93 -1.98 8.29 6.85
N GLU A 94 -2.36 9.57 6.75
CA GLU A 94 -1.52 10.62 6.19
C GLU A 94 -1.24 11.67 7.26
N PHE A 95 0.01 12.11 7.35
CA PHE A 95 0.42 13.20 8.23
C PHE A 95 0.66 14.45 7.40
N VAL A 96 -0.02 15.52 7.74
CA VAL A 96 0.01 16.78 7.00
C VAL A 96 0.53 17.91 7.88
N ARG A 97 1.61 18.53 7.47
CA ARG A 97 2.15 19.74 8.10
C ARG A 97 1.32 20.94 7.72
N MET A 98 0.66 21.56 8.69
CA MET A 98 -0.15 22.77 8.49
C MET A 98 0.69 24.02 8.64
N THR A 99 0.89 24.72 7.52
CA THR A 99 1.56 26.02 7.47
C THR A 99 0.55 27.13 7.77
N PRO A 100 0.90 28.16 8.56
CA PRO A 100 0.01 29.26 8.90
C PRO A 100 -0.72 29.89 7.69
N LYS A 101 -2.03 30.04 7.77
CA LYS A 101 -2.86 30.68 6.73
C LYS A 101 -2.71 30.10 5.32
N ARG A 102 -2.31 28.82 5.19
CA ARG A 102 -2.15 28.15 3.89
C ARG A 102 -3.15 27.02 3.73
N ILE A 103 -3.50 26.77 2.48
CA ILE A 103 -4.26 25.61 2.05
C ILE A 103 -3.26 24.53 1.64
N ILE A 104 -3.39 23.36 2.24
CA ILE A 104 -2.63 22.16 1.88
C ILE A 104 -3.57 21.19 1.19
N THR A 105 -3.16 20.67 0.04
CA THR A 105 -3.91 19.69 -0.74
C THR A 105 -3.29 18.31 -0.59
N THR A 106 -4.06 17.34 -0.11
CA THR A 106 -3.59 15.97 0.13
C THR A 106 -4.54 14.98 -0.55
N ALA A 107 -4.02 14.15 -1.44
CA ALA A 107 -4.75 13.02 -2.00
C ALA A 107 -4.64 11.82 -1.07
N VAL A 108 -5.77 11.26 -0.65
CA VAL A 108 -5.85 10.20 0.36
C VAL A 108 -6.26 8.86 -0.24
N PHE A 109 -5.65 7.79 0.26
CA PHE A 109 -6.07 6.43 -0.05
C PHE A 109 -7.37 6.11 0.66
N ALA A 110 -8.37 5.70 -0.12
CA ALA A 110 -9.66 5.32 0.42
C ALA A 110 -10.31 4.21 -0.41
N MET A 111 -11.30 3.57 0.18
CA MET A 111 -12.09 2.52 -0.45
C MET A 111 -13.58 2.78 -0.24
N CYS A 112 -14.38 2.38 -1.24
CA CYS A 112 -15.83 2.50 -1.18
C CYS A 112 -16.44 1.60 -0.10
N ILE A 113 -17.45 2.12 0.60
CA ILE A 113 -18.39 1.37 1.42
C ILE A 113 -19.80 1.56 0.84
N ASN A 114 -20.74 0.63 1.03
CA ASN A 114 -22.07 0.59 0.40
C ASN A 114 -22.04 0.10 -1.06
N ALA A 115 -21.63 -1.15 -1.25
CA ALA A 115 -21.43 -1.80 -2.56
C ALA A 115 -22.63 -1.75 -3.55
N GLY A 116 -23.85 -1.55 -3.04
CA GLY A 116 -25.06 -1.42 -3.88
C GLY A 116 -25.25 -0.06 -4.53
N LYS A 117 -24.40 0.93 -4.23
CA LYS A 117 -24.47 2.28 -4.79
C LYS A 117 -23.45 2.50 -5.89
N ALA A 118 -23.62 3.56 -6.69
CA ALA A 118 -22.65 3.95 -7.71
C ALA A 118 -21.31 4.39 -7.09
N SER A 119 -20.21 4.19 -7.80
CA SER A 119 -18.93 4.80 -7.42
C SER A 119 -19.05 6.32 -7.43
N PRO A 120 -18.41 7.03 -6.48
CA PRO A 120 -18.40 8.48 -6.50
C PRO A 120 -17.78 9.01 -7.80
N SER A 121 -18.43 10.00 -8.40
CA SER A 121 -17.90 10.66 -9.58
C SER A 121 -16.74 11.60 -9.24
N ASN A 122 -15.98 12.01 -10.24
CA ASN A 122 -14.97 13.04 -10.11
C ASN A 122 -15.61 14.37 -9.66
N LYS A 123 -14.98 15.06 -8.72
CA LYS A 123 -15.41 16.34 -8.12
C LYS A 123 -16.67 16.30 -7.25
N VAL A 124 -17.27 15.14 -6.99
CA VAL A 124 -18.35 15.04 -5.99
C VAL A 124 -17.83 15.45 -4.61
N GLY A 125 -18.64 16.20 -3.87
CA GLY A 125 -18.30 16.64 -2.51
C GLY A 125 -18.44 15.54 -1.47
N PHE A 126 -17.61 15.60 -0.43
CA PHE A 126 -17.72 14.75 0.76
C PHE A 126 -17.70 15.58 2.02
N ARG A 127 -18.24 15.04 3.09
CA ARG A 127 -18.10 15.56 4.45
C ARG A 127 -17.44 14.52 5.36
N LEU A 128 -16.75 14.99 6.39
CA LEU A 128 -16.15 14.13 7.38
C LEU A 128 -17.24 13.35 8.13
N GLY A 129 -17.15 12.02 8.11
CA GLY A 129 -18.03 11.12 8.85
C GLY A 129 -17.44 10.75 10.22
N GLN A 130 -17.99 9.71 10.83
CA GLN A 130 -17.43 9.12 12.05
C GLN A 130 -16.29 8.16 11.72
N MET A 131 -15.43 7.89 12.70
CA MET A 131 -14.42 6.83 12.62
C MET A 131 -15.11 5.47 12.43
N ALA A 132 -14.53 4.61 11.62
CA ALA A 132 -14.95 3.22 11.52
C ALA A 132 -14.75 2.51 12.87
N GLN A 133 -15.55 1.48 13.11
CA GLN A 133 -15.50 0.69 14.34
C GLN A 133 -15.45 -0.80 14.01
N GLY A 134 -15.17 -1.63 15.02
CA GLY A 134 -15.21 -3.09 14.91
C GLY A 134 -14.36 -3.66 13.76
N ALA A 135 -14.93 -4.58 13.01
CA ALA A 135 -14.26 -5.29 11.94
C ALA A 135 -13.75 -4.37 10.82
N LEU A 136 -14.50 -3.30 10.48
CA LEU A 136 -14.07 -2.36 9.44
C LEU A 136 -12.81 -1.60 9.85
N LEU A 137 -12.72 -1.08 11.07
CA LEU A 137 -11.51 -0.40 11.55
C LEU A 137 -10.31 -1.34 11.59
N LYS A 138 -10.50 -2.57 12.04
CA LYS A 138 -9.43 -3.59 12.04
C LYS A 138 -8.98 -3.92 10.63
N LEU A 139 -9.91 -4.03 9.68
CA LEU A 139 -9.58 -4.30 8.27
C LEU A 139 -8.81 -3.15 7.63
N THR A 140 -9.21 -1.90 7.84
CA THR A 140 -8.48 -0.75 7.28
C THR A 140 -7.04 -0.68 7.80
N ARG A 141 -6.81 -0.95 9.08
CA ARG A 141 -5.46 -1.07 9.67
C ARG A 141 -4.66 -2.24 9.12
N PHE A 142 -5.33 -3.37 8.84
CA PHE A 142 -4.70 -4.51 8.18
C PHE A 142 -4.27 -4.18 6.75
N ILE A 143 -5.12 -3.48 5.99
CA ILE A 143 -4.83 -2.97 4.64
C ILE A 143 -3.64 -2.00 4.68
N GLU A 144 -3.65 -1.03 5.59
CA GLU A 144 -2.56 -0.07 5.79
C GLU A 144 -1.23 -0.75 6.07
N LYS A 145 -1.20 -1.64 7.07
CA LYS A 145 0.00 -2.39 7.49
C LYS A 145 0.64 -3.17 6.36
N ASN A 146 -0.19 -3.79 5.51
CA ASN A 146 0.27 -4.64 4.41
C ASN A 146 0.32 -3.90 3.06
N LYS A 147 -0.05 -2.61 3.02
CA LYS A 147 -0.09 -1.77 1.80
C LYS A 147 -1.01 -2.32 0.70
N TYR A 148 -2.09 -2.99 1.07
CA TYR A 148 -3.05 -3.60 0.14
C TYR A 148 -4.03 -2.56 -0.42
N GLN A 149 -3.59 -1.71 -1.35
CA GLN A 149 -4.39 -0.61 -1.92
C GLN A 149 -4.94 -0.98 -3.32
N ASN A 150 -5.67 -2.10 -3.44
CA ASN A 150 -6.14 -2.64 -4.70
C ASN A 150 -7.57 -3.19 -4.63
N THR A 151 -8.05 -3.75 -5.76
CA THR A 151 -9.40 -4.31 -5.90
C THR A 151 -9.69 -5.48 -4.95
N HIS A 152 -8.70 -6.32 -4.62
CA HIS A 152 -8.91 -7.42 -3.66
C HIS A 152 -9.23 -6.89 -2.27
N ALA A 153 -8.50 -5.88 -1.82
CA ALA A 153 -8.77 -5.20 -0.55
C ALA A 153 -10.11 -4.45 -0.57
N GLN A 154 -10.50 -3.85 -1.71
CA GLN A 154 -11.82 -3.25 -1.87
C GLN A 154 -12.93 -4.30 -1.72
N ASN A 155 -12.78 -5.48 -2.30
CA ASN A 155 -13.75 -6.56 -2.13
C ASN A 155 -13.81 -7.06 -0.67
N ALA A 156 -12.68 -7.07 0.04
CA ALA A 156 -12.66 -7.37 1.47
C ALA A 156 -13.41 -6.32 2.29
N VAL A 157 -13.27 -5.03 1.95
CA VAL A 157 -14.08 -3.96 2.57
C VAL A 157 -15.57 -4.22 2.35
N TRP A 158 -16.01 -4.48 1.14
CA TRP A 158 -17.42 -4.80 0.85
C TRP A 158 -17.90 -6.10 1.51
N SER A 159 -17.03 -7.08 1.70
CA SER A 159 -17.40 -8.28 2.46
C SER A 159 -17.68 -7.97 3.94
N ILE A 160 -17.03 -6.98 4.53
CA ILE A 160 -17.30 -6.51 5.90
C ILE A 160 -18.51 -5.56 5.95
N THR A 161 -18.62 -4.59 5.03
CA THR A 161 -19.63 -3.53 5.09
C THR A 161 -20.99 -3.94 4.52
N ASP A 162 -20.99 -4.76 3.48
CA ASP A 162 -22.18 -5.08 2.67
C ASP A 162 -22.46 -6.57 2.60
N ASN A 163 -21.77 -7.36 3.42
CA ASN A 163 -21.91 -8.82 3.48
C ASN A 163 -21.70 -9.54 2.13
N LYS A 164 -20.88 -8.96 1.23
CA LYS A 164 -20.50 -9.65 -0.01
C LYS A 164 -19.78 -10.97 0.30
N ASP A 165 -19.97 -11.92 -0.59
CA ASP A 165 -19.33 -13.23 -0.47
C ASP A 165 -17.81 -13.08 -0.43
N ILE A 166 -17.18 -13.76 0.52
CA ILE A 166 -15.73 -13.81 0.68
C ILE A 166 -15.02 -14.37 -0.56
N ALA A 167 -15.70 -15.19 -1.36
CA ALA A 167 -15.18 -15.71 -2.62
C ALA A 167 -14.91 -14.59 -3.66
N THR A 168 -15.57 -13.43 -3.51
CA THR A 168 -15.33 -12.27 -4.40
C THR A 168 -13.98 -11.58 -4.16
N ILE A 169 -13.30 -11.89 -3.06
CA ILE A 169 -11.94 -11.39 -2.77
C ILE A 169 -10.95 -12.18 -3.62
N GLY A 170 -10.68 -11.70 -4.84
CA GLY A 170 -9.83 -12.36 -5.80
C GLY A 170 -10.45 -13.65 -6.39
N ASN A 171 -9.66 -14.38 -7.14
CA ASN A 171 -10.07 -15.59 -7.83
C ASN A 171 -9.57 -16.85 -7.09
N ASN A 172 -10.04 -18.04 -7.51
CA ASN A 172 -9.53 -19.31 -6.99
C ASN A 172 -8.08 -19.58 -7.44
N PHE A 173 -7.69 -18.99 -8.58
CA PHE A 173 -6.32 -18.96 -9.08
C PHE A 173 -5.96 -17.50 -9.35
N ASP A 174 -5.05 -16.94 -8.57
CA ASP A 174 -4.72 -15.52 -8.61
C ASP A 174 -3.20 -15.35 -8.55
N ASP A 175 -2.66 -14.39 -9.28
CA ASP A 175 -1.25 -14.07 -9.22
C ASP A 175 -0.87 -13.54 -7.83
N ASP A 176 -1.80 -12.82 -7.18
CA ASP A 176 -1.67 -12.30 -5.81
C ASP A 176 -2.30 -13.23 -4.75
N TYR A 177 -2.30 -14.56 -4.96
CA TYR A 177 -2.99 -15.54 -4.12
C TYR A 177 -2.63 -15.43 -2.63
N GLN A 178 -1.43 -15.01 -2.30
CA GLN A 178 -1.01 -14.82 -0.90
C GLN A 178 -1.79 -13.67 -0.26
N MET A 179 -1.90 -12.52 -0.94
CA MET A 179 -2.71 -11.39 -0.51
C MET A 179 -4.19 -11.75 -0.45
N VAL A 180 -4.71 -12.43 -1.46
CA VAL A 180 -6.10 -12.91 -1.50
C VAL A 180 -6.40 -13.79 -0.30
N ASN A 181 -5.52 -14.74 0.02
CA ASN A 181 -5.68 -15.63 1.16
C ASN A 181 -5.56 -14.89 2.50
N ALA A 182 -4.66 -13.90 2.61
CA ALA A 182 -4.54 -13.07 3.80
C ALA A 182 -5.80 -12.24 4.04
N LEU A 183 -6.37 -11.62 3.00
CA LEU A 183 -7.62 -10.86 3.07
C LEU A 183 -8.82 -11.76 3.38
N ARG A 184 -8.96 -12.90 2.68
CA ARG A 184 -10.00 -13.89 2.97
C ARG A 184 -9.91 -14.42 4.40
N GLY A 185 -8.70 -14.74 4.87
CA GLY A 185 -8.45 -15.19 6.24
C GLY A 185 -8.84 -14.14 7.28
N PHE A 186 -8.52 -12.87 7.02
CA PHE A 186 -8.94 -11.77 7.88
C PHE A 186 -10.46 -11.66 7.95
N VAL A 187 -11.15 -11.60 6.81
CA VAL A 187 -12.61 -11.48 6.74
C VAL A 187 -13.29 -12.70 7.37
N ALA A 188 -12.80 -13.90 7.10
CA ALA A 188 -13.32 -15.14 7.69
C ALA A 188 -13.25 -15.12 9.22
N LYS A 189 -12.13 -14.67 9.78
CA LYS A 189 -11.96 -14.51 11.24
C LYS A 189 -12.96 -13.52 11.82
N GLU A 190 -13.10 -12.34 11.25
CA GLU A 190 -14.00 -11.29 11.77
C GLU A 190 -15.50 -11.67 11.61
N LYS A 191 -15.84 -12.50 10.63
CA LYS A 191 -17.21 -12.99 10.36
C LYS A 191 -17.47 -14.40 10.90
N HIS A 192 -16.52 -15.02 11.59
CA HIS A 192 -16.61 -16.39 12.13
C HIS A 192 -16.94 -17.45 11.06
N ILE A 193 -16.39 -17.29 9.83
CA ILE A 193 -16.55 -18.26 8.74
C ILE A 193 -15.46 -19.33 8.88
N VAL A 194 -15.86 -20.56 9.13
CA VAL A 194 -14.92 -21.69 9.32
C VAL A 194 -14.34 -22.17 7.98
N ASN A 195 -15.21 -22.36 7.00
CA ASN A 195 -14.82 -22.86 5.67
C ASN A 195 -14.97 -21.77 4.64
N TYR A 196 -13.88 -21.41 3.99
CA TYR A 196 -13.87 -20.42 2.91
C TYR A 196 -12.87 -20.83 1.81
N PRO A 197 -13.15 -20.46 0.54
CA PRO A 197 -12.31 -20.87 -0.57
C PRO A 197 -10.91 -20.27 -0.43
N LYS A 198 -9.88 -21.09 -0.67
CA LYS A 198 -8.49 -20.65 -0.75
C LYS A 198 -8.14 -20.36 -2.21
N SER A 199 -7.41 -19.27 -2.44
CA SER A 199 -6.79 -19.01 -3.72
C SER A 199 -5.46 -19.77 -3.83
N ARG A 200 -5.13 -20.16 -5.05
CA ARG A 200 -3.88 -20.82 -5.42
C ARG A 200 -3.15 -19.97 -6.44
N PRO A 201 -1.85 -20.17 -6.63
CA PRO A 201 -1.15 -19.53 -7.73
C PRO A 201 -1.90 -19.78 -9.05
N LYS A 202 -1.98 -18.76 -9.90
CA LYS A 202 -2.59 -18.93 -11.22
C LYS A 202 -1.80 -19.95 -12.02
N ILE A 203 -2.41 -21.12 -12.19
CA ILE A 203 -1.82 -22.19 -12.99
C ILE A 203 -2.11 -21.83 -14.45
N ARG A 204 -1.06 -21.45 -15.18
CA ARG A 204 -1.15 -21.34 -16.63
C ARG A 204 -0.88 -22.72 -17.22
N THR A 205 -1.95 -23.49 -17.37
CA THR A 205 -1.89 -24.77 -18.07
C THR A 205 -1.68 -24.52 -19.56
N LEU A 206 -0.48 -24.76 -20.04
CA LEU A 206 -0.15 -24.62 -21.46
C LEU A 206 0.61 -25.84 -21.92
N LYS A 207 0.17 -26.45 -23.04
CA LYS A 207 0.91 -27.52 -23.74
C LYS A 207 2.23 -27.00 -24.35
N GLN A 208 2.33 -25.69 -24.54
CA GLN A 208 3.52 -24.97 -24.95
C GLN A 208 3.46 -23.60 -24.27
N VAL A 209 4.48 -23.26 -23.51
CA VAL A 209 4.62 -21.95 -22.87
C VAL A 209 5.53 -21.11 -23.73
N GLU A 210 4.99 -20.11 -24.39
CA GLU A 210 5.77 -19.06 -25.02
C GLU A 210 5.55 -17.75 -24.24
N GLY A 211 6.62 -17.02 -24.01
CA GLY A 211 6.53 -15.75 -23.31
C GLY A 211 7.68 -14.83 -23.65
N SER A 212 7.53 -13.58 -23.25
CA SER A 212 8.62 -12.60 -23.29
C SER A 212 8.77 -11.97 -21.92
N LEU A 213 10.01 -11.83 -21.49
CA LEU A 213 10.39 -11.16 -20.25
C LEU A 213 11.19 -9.91 -20.62
N ASP A 214 10.76 -8.76 -20.16
CA ASP A 214 11.53 -7.52 -20.25
C ASP A 214 12.32 -7.35 -18.95
N VAL A 215 13.64 -7.19 -19.08
CA VAL A 215 14.57 -6.95 -17.98
C VAL A 215 15.36 -5.68 -18.27
N PHE A 216 15.43 -4.80 -17.31
CA PHE A 216 16.26 -3.60 -17.40
C PHE A 216 17.64 -3.87 -16.77
N LEU A 217 18.70 -3.74 -17.56
CA LEU A 217 20.08 -3.85 -17.10
C LEU A 217 20.65 -2.44 -16.89
N THR A 218 21.10 -2.17 -15.68
CA THR A 218 21.79 -0.90 -15.36
C THR A 218 23.23 -0.88 -15.83
N ASN A 219 23.86 -2.03 -15.88
CA ASN A 219 25.25 -2.23 -16.28
C ASN A 219 25.39 -3.42 -17.21
N ARG A 220 26.52 -3.51 -17.91
CA ARG A 220 26.89 -4.70 -18.67
C ARG A 220 26.93 -5.92 -17.75
N ALA A 221 26.20 -6.98 -18.11
CA ALA A 221 26.06 -8.17 -17.27
C ALA A 221 26.06 -9.46 -18.09
N LEU A 222 26.56 -10.54 -17.49
CA LEU A 222 26.32 -11.89 -18.00
C LEU A 222 24.86 -12.26 -17.67
N VAL A 223 24.03 -12.33 -18.71
CA VAL A 223 22.61 -12.72 -18.58
C VAL A 223 22.46 -14.21 -18.84
N GLU A 224 21.84 -14.89 -17.92
CA GLU A 224 21.44 -16.29 -18.01
C GLU A 224 19.90 -16.39 -17.93
N VAL A 225 19.32 -17.17 -18.85
CA VAL A 225 17.90 -17.53 -18.82
C VAL A 225 17.83 -19.03 -18.67
N VAL A 226 17.27 -19.48 -17.55
CA VAL A 226 17.19 -20.90 -17.21
C VAL A 226 15.76 -21.29 -16.86
N LEU A 227 15.40 -22.53 -17.16
CA LEU A 227 14.24 -23.20 -16.60
C LEU A 227 14.70 -23.96 -15.36
N VAL A 228 14.03 -23.74 -14.24
CA VAL A 228 14.28 -24.49 -13.00
C VAL A 228 13.01 -25.22 -12.57
N ASP A 229 13.17 -26.35 -11.90
CA ASP A 229 12.06 -27.06 -11.26
C ASP A 229 11.66 -26.40 -9.93
N PHE A 230 10.69 -26.98 -9.24
CA PHE A 230 10.18 -26.47 -7.95
C PHE A 230 11.25 -26.50 -6.83
N GLU A 231 12.31 -27.31 -6.99
CA GLU A 231 13.46 -27.37 -6.06
C GLU A 231 14.55 -26.36 -6.43
N ASN A 232 14.32 -25.49 -7.43
CA ASN A 232 15.28 -24.55 -8.01
C ASN A 232 16.48 -25.18 -8.74
N LYS A 233 16.39 -26.45 -9.10
CA LYS A 233 17.39 -27.12 -9.92
C LYS A 233 17.23 -26.71 -11.38
N VAL A 234 18.32 -26.30 -12.01
CA VAL A 234 18.32 -25.95 -13.44
C VAL A 234 18.06 -27.20 -14.25
N VAL A 235 16.96 -27.23 -15.01
CA VAL A 235 16.60 -28.33 -15.93
C VAL A 235 16.89 -27.99 -17.38
N LYS A 236 16.93 -26.71 -17.74
CA LYS A 236 17.34 -26.23 -19.08
C LYS A 236 17.92 -24.83 -19.02
N GLN A 237 18.92 -24.57 -19.84
CA GLN A 237 19.46 -23.23 -20.06
C GLN A 237 19.08 -22.77 -21.47
N TYR A 238 18.45 -21.62 -21.58
CA TYR A 238 18.00 -21.02 -22.84
C TYR A 238 18.99 -19.99 -23.38
N LEU A 239 19.58 -19.19 -22.47
CA LEU A 239 20.51 -18.14 -22.82
C LEU A 239 21.64 -18.06 -21.79
N ARG A 240 22.87 -17.84 -22.25
CA ARG A 240 23.98 -17.37 -21.42
C ARG A 240 24.86 -16.49 -22.27
N GLN A 241 24.73 -15.16 -22.12
CA GLN A 241 25.42 -14.21 -22.96
C GLN A 241 25.65 -12.89 -22.22
N GLN A 242 26.81 -12.24 -22.51
CA GLN A 242 27.03 -10.84 -22.09
C GLN A 242 26.08 -9.93 -22.84
N LYS A 243 25.42 -9.02 -22.09
CA LYS A 243 24.51 -8.03 -22.61
C LYS A 243 24.90 -6.64 -22.11
N GLU A 244 24.71 -5.64 -22.96
CA GLU A 244 24.94 -4.25 -22.65
C GLU A 244 23.77 -3.67 -21.81
N PRO A 245 23.98 -2.51 -21.12
CA PRO A 245 22.92 -1.83 -20.39
C PRO A 245 21.72 -1.49 -21.28
N GLY A 246 20.52 -1.52 -20.72
CA GLY A 246 19.30 -1.17 -21.43
C GLY A 246 18.16 -2.18 -21.18
N ILE A 247 17.07 -2.03 -21.93
CA ILE A 247 15.94 -2.95 -21.89
C ILE A 247 16.29 -4.18 -22.74
N LEU A 248 16.31 -5.34 -22.08
CA LEU A 248 16.51 -6.63 -22.73
C LEU A 248 15.18 -7.37 -22.79
N ARG A 249 14.66 -7.59 -24.01
CA ARG A 249 13.54 -8.48 -24.24
C ARG A 249 14.03 -9.90 -24.51
N ILE A 250 13.56 -10.85 -23.69
CA ILE A 250 13.91 -12.26 -23.74
C ILE A 250 12.66 -13.03 -24.12
N ASN A 251 12.65 -13.61 -25.32
CA ASN A 251 11.60 -14.53 -25.72
C ASN A 251 12.02 -15.95 -25.32
N TYR A 252 11.07 -16.71 -24.77
CA TYR A 252 11.29 -18.11 -24.41
C TYR A 252 10.13 -18.99 -24.88
N ALA A 253 10.41 -20.25 -25.16
CA ALA A 253 9.43 -21.27 -25.44
C ALA A 253 9.79 -22.54 -24.66
N VAL A 254 8.86 -23.01 -23.82
CA VAL A 254 8.97 -24.27 -23.08
C VAL A 254 7.92 -25.24 -23.63
N ARG A 255 8.39 -26.38 -24.16
CA ARG A 255 7.50 -27.42 -24.72
C ARG A 255 7.40 -28.57 -23.73
N ASN A 256 6.20 -29.09 -23.47
CA ASN A 256 5.98 -30.18 -22.53
C ASN A 256 6.56 -31.53 -23.01
N VAL A 257 6.88 -31.68 -24.30
CA VAL A 257 7.57 -32.88 -24.84
C VAL A 257 8.98 -33.09 -24.26
N ASP A 258 9.59 -32.00 -23.74
CA ASP A 258 10.95 -32.03 -23.21
C ASP A 258 11.04 -32.25 -21.70
N PHE A 259 9.91 -32.13 -20.97
CA PHE A 259 9.85 -32.11 -19.50
C PHE A 259 8.68 -32.91 -18.96
N LYS A 260 8.83 -33.45 -17.74
CA LYS A 260 7.72 -34.08 -17.02
C LYS A 260 6.66 -33.04 -16.62
N ALA A 261 5.40 -33.48 -16.52
CA ALA A 261 4.35 -32.66 -15.95
C ALA A 261 4.78 -32.16 -14.55
N GLY A 262 4.55 -30.88 -14.28
CA GLY A 262 4.96 -30.30 -13.01
C GLY A 262 5.13 -28.79 -13.03
N ILE A 263 5.62 -28.28 -11.91
CA ILE A 263 5.85 -26.85 -11.69
C ILE A 263 7.30 -26.52 -12.06
N TYR A 264 7.46 -25.47 -12.87
CA TYR A 264 8.75 -24.93 -13.28
C TYR A 264 8.74 -23.41 -13.18
N TYR A 265 9.95 -22.82 -13.28
CA TYR A 265 10.09 -21.36 -13.36
C TYR A 265 11.08 -21.02 -14.46
N VAL A 266 10.74 -20.02 -15.29
CA VAL A 266 11.72 -19.35 -16.14
C VAL A 266 12.37 -18.26 -15.30
N VAL A 267 13.68 -18.39 -15.09
CA VAL A 267 14.47 -17.50 -14.25
C VAL A 267 15.48 -16.76 -15.10
N VAL A 268 15.53 -15.44 -14.96
CA VAL A 268 16.57 -14.59 -15.54
C VAL A 268 17.54 -14.17 -14.45
N ARG A 269 18.82 -14.41 -14.68
CA ARG A 269 19.89 -13.97 -13.80
C ARG A 269 20.79 -12.97 -14.53
N ALA A 270 21.22 -11.93 -13.83
CA ALA A 270 22.23 -10.99 -14.31
C ALA A 270 23.42 -11.02 -13.34
N SER A 271 24.60 -11.35 -13.85
CA SER A 271 25.81 -11.54 -13.07
C SER A 271 25.63 -12.47 -11.85
N GLY A 272 24.87 -13.55 -12.05
CA GLY A 272 24.57 -14.56 -11.02
C GLY A 272 23.39 -14.25 -10.11
N ASN A 273 22.87 -13.01 -10.07
CA ASN A 273 21.73 -12.63 -9.25
C ASN A 273 20.42 -12.78 -10.03
N GLU A 274 19.40 -13.35 -9.38
CA GLU A 274 18.07 -13.44 -9.95
C GLU A 274 17.44 -12.05 -10.07
N VAL A 275 17.03 -11.67 -11.29
CA VAL A 275 16.42 -10.36 -11.58
C VAL A 275 14.97 -10.47 -12.02
N LYS A 276 14.55 -11.67 -12.49
CA LYS A 276 13.19 -11.95 -12.92
C LYS A 276 12.89 -13.45 -12.77
N ARG A 277 11.65 -13.77 -12.40
CA ARG A 277 11.13 -15.14 -12.32
C ARG A 277 9.71 -15.19 -12.86
N GLU A 278 9.41 -16.17 -13.69
CA GLU A 278 8.06 -16.43 -14.17
C GLU A 278 7.68 -17.89 -13.96
N TYR A 279 6.47 -18.11 -13.47
CA TYR A 279 5.92 -19.42 -13.15
C TYR A 279 5.40 -20.12 -14.40
N VAL A 280 5.72 -21.40 -14.55
CA VAL A 280 5.29 -22.26 -15.66
C VAL A 280 4.79 -23.60 -15.08
N HIS A 281 3.57 -23.97 -15.39
CA HIS A 281 3.04 -25.30 -15.13
C HIS A 281 2.95 -26.07 -16.45
N LEU A 282 3.57 -27.23 -16.50
CA LEU A 282 3.47 -28.18 -17.63
C LEU A 282 2.55 -29.32 -17.20
N GLU A 283 1.53 -29.62 -18.02
CA GLU A 283 0.67 -30.79 -17.90
C GLU A 283 1.20 -31.99 -18.70
#